data_4cd14aad2827167c8bc3abe017a2db32
#
_entry.id   4cd14aad2827167c8bc3abe017a2db32
#
_cell.length_a   1.000
_cell.length_b   1.000
_cell.length_c   1.000
_cell.angle_alpha   90.00
_cell.angle_beta   90.00
_cell.angle_gamma   90.00
#
_symmetry.space_group_name_H-M   'P 1'
#
loop_
_entity.id
_entity.type
_entity.pdbx_description
1 polymer ?
#
loop_
_entity_poly.entity_id
_entity_poly.type
_entity_poly.pdbx_seq_one_letter_code
_entity_poly.pdbx_strand_id
1 'polypeptide(L)'
;MQYDEIRLTLLQVFSLRENEGRFLTSEQVCGDIKEKFPRIWKEIMCSFPEKDPDHLFPHLESKYSPVSFIEGALKYYAMNNGIPGLEQREINITNIDYPAKTRQGMTVWRLG
;
A
#
# COMPACT_ATOMS: atom_id res chain seq x y z
N MET A 1 -6.20 -8.69 14.08
CA MET A 1 -6.27 -7.36 13.46
C MET A 1 -7.63 -7.18 12.82
N GLN A 2 -8.32 -6.10 13.16
CA GLN A 2 -9.64 -5.82 12.62
C GLN A 2 -9.54 -4.92 11.39
N TYR A 3 -10.38 -5.18 10.40
CA TYR A 3 -10.37 -4.40 9.17
C TYR A 3 -10.70 -2.91 9.40
N ASP A 4 -11.53 -2.60 10.40
CA ASP A 4 -11.83 -1.20 10.73
C ASP A 4 -10.60 -0.44 11.22
N GLU A 5 -9.70 -1.08 11.93
CA GLU A 5 -8.45 -0.46 12.35
C GLU A 5 -7.57 -0.10 11.15
N ILE A 6 -7.52 -0.99 10.15
CA ILE A 6 -6.76 -0.72 8.92
C ILE A 6 -7.38 0.46 8.18
N ARG A 7 -8.69 0.48 8.02
CA ARG A 7 -9.38 1.59 7.35
C ARG A 7 -9.10 2.92 8.05
N LEU A 8 -9.22 2.95 9.38
CA LEU A 8 -8.96 4.17 10.15
C LEU A 8 -7.48 4.59 10.06
N THR A 9 -6.57 3.63 10.09
CA THR A 9 -5.14 3.92 9.96
C THR A 9 -4.82 4.52 8.59
N LEU A 10 -5.37 3.95 7.52
CA LEU A 10 -5.20 4.48 6.18
C LEU A 10 -5.78 5.89 6.06
N LEU A 11 -6.96 6.11 6.62
CA LEU A 11 -7.57 7.43 6.64
C LEU A 11 -6.67 8.45 7.35
N GLN A 12 -6.07 8.07 8.47
CA GLN A 12 -5.14 8.93 9.20
C GLN A 12 -3.87 9.22 8.41
N VAL A 13 -3.33 8.22 7.71
CA VAL A 13 -2.15 8.41 6.85
C VAL A 13 -2.43 9.46 5.78
N PHE A 14 -3.55 9.36 5.08
CA PHE A 14 -3.90 10.33 4.05
C PHE A 14 -4.28 11.70 4.62
N SER A 15 -4.67 11.76 5.89
CA SER A 15 -5.01 13.00 6.58
C SER A 15 -3.80 13.70 7.18
N LEU A 16 -2.61 13.07 7.15
CA LEU A 16 -1.39 13.73 7.59
C LEU A 16 -1.13 14.97 6.75
N ARG A 17 -0.66 16.02 7.40
CA ARG A 17 -0.43 17.32 6.77
C ARG A 17 0.49 17.22 5.55
N GLU A 18 1.53 16.41 5.66
CA GLU A 18 2.50 16.18 4.58
C GLU A 18 1.93 15.41 3.39
N ASN A 19 0.83 14.68 3.61
CA ASN A 19 0.20 13.85 2.58
C ASN A 19 -1.06 14.49 1.98
N GLU A 20 -1.49 15.61 2.52
CA GLU A 20 -2.73 16.25 2.11
C GLU A 20 -2.71 16.61 0.63
N GLY A 21 -3.68 16.07 -0.12
CA GLY A 21 -3.82 16.34 -1.55
C GLY A 21 -2.77 15.69 -2.45
N ARG A 22 -1.91 14.84 -1.91
CA ARG A 22 -0.86 14.18 -2.67
C ARG A 22 -1.21 12.74 -3.00
N PHE A 23 -0.79 12.31 -4.19
CA PHE A 23 -0.84 10.88 -4.55
C PHE A 23 0.27 10.13 -3.84
N LEU A 24 -0.09 9.02 -3.20
CA LEU A 24 0.84 8.15 -2.48
C LEU A 24 0.84 6.76 -3.11
N THR A 25 2.03 6.15 -3.17
CA THR A 25 2.15 4.73 -3.52
C THR A 25 1.87 3.87 -2.30
N SER A 26 1.60 2.58 -2.51
CA SER A 26 1.44 1.63 -1.40
C SER A 26 2.68 1.57 -0.52
N GLU A 27 3.87 1.70 -1.11
CA GLU A 27 5.12 1.71 -0.36
C GLU A 27 5.25 2.93 0.55
N GLN A 28 4.85 4.11 0.05
CA GLN A 28 4.85 5.33 0.85
C GLN A 28 3.87 5.24 2.01
N VAL A 29 2.68 4.69 1.76
CA VAL A 29 1.68 4.46 2.80
C VAL A 29 2.23 3.50 3.86
N CYS A 30 2.86 2.42 3.45
CA CYS A 30 3.49 1.47 4.38
C CYS A 30 4.59 2.14 5.21
N GLY A 31 5.41 2.98 4.59
CA GLY A 31 6.44 3.73 5.30
C GLY A 31 5.87 4.62 6.39
N ASP A 32 4.77 5.30 6.11
CA ASP A 32 4.09 6.15 7.09
C ASP A 32 3.47 5.34 8.23
N ILE A 33 2.88 4.19 7.93
CA ILE A 33 2.35 3.29 8.95
C ILE A 33 3.47 2.79 9.86
N LYS A 34 4.58 2.38 9.27
CA LYS A 34 5.74 1.89 10.01
C LYS A 34 6.29 2.96 10.96
N GLU A 35 6.36 4.19 10.49
CA GLU A 35 6.92 5.30 11.27
C GLU A 35 5.96 5.81 12.33
N LYS A 36 4.69 6.02 11.98
CA LYS A 36 3.73 6.74 12.84
C LYS A 36 2.75 5.83 13.56
N PHE A 37 2.56 4.61 13.08
CA PHE A 37 1.66 3.64 13.66
C PHE A 37 2.36 2.28 13.83
N PRO A 38 3.44 2.24 14.64
CA PRO A 38 4.27 1.02 14.74
C PRO A 38 3.53 -0.19 15.28
N ARG A 39 2.52 0.00 16.13
CA ARG A 39 1.71 -1.11 16.64
C ARG A 39 0.93 -1.78 15.51
N ILE A 40 0.30 -0.98 14.67
CA ILE A 40 -0.45 -1.49 13.52
C ILE A 40 0.49 -2.17 12.51
N TRP A 41 1.64 -1.55 12.25
CA TRP A 41 2.63 -2.14 11.36
C TRP A 41 3.11 -3.50 11.84
N LYS A 42 3.36 -3.62 13.14
CA LYS A 42 3.75 -4.90 13.76
C LYS A 42 2.70 -5.98 13.58
N GLU A 43 1.42 -5.63 13.74
CA GLU A 43 0.32 -6.56 13.51
C GLU A 43 0.26 -7.01 12.05
N ILE A 44 0.45 -6.08 11.13
CA ILE A 44 0.48 -6.38 9.70
C ILE A 44 1.63 -7.34 9.38
N MET A 45 2.81 -7.08 9.91
CA MET A 45 3.97 -7.94 9.68
C MET A 45 3.81 -9.33 10.28
N CYS A 46 3.15 -9.44 11.42
CA CYS A 46 2.86 -10.74 12.02
C CYS A 46 1.87 -11.56 11.19
N SER A 47 0.91 -10.87 10.56
CA SER A 47 -0.10 -11.52 9.72
C SER A 47 0.41 -11.83 8.32
N PHE A 48 1.31 -10.98 7.78
CA PHE A 48 1.81 -11.06 6.40
C PHE A 48 3.32 -10.83 6.38
N PRO A 49 4.12 -11.82 6.75
CA PRO A 49 5.59 -11.66 6.77
C PRO A 49 6.14 -11.37 5.38
N GLU A 50 7.13 -10.49 5.31
CA GLU A 50 7.68 -10.00 4.04
C GLU A 50 8.33 -11.07 3.20
N LYS A 51 9.06 -11.98 3.82
CA LYS A 51 9.80 -13.02 3.08
C LYS A 51 9.96 -14.27 3.93
N ASP A 52 9.87 -15.41 3.26
CA ASP A 52 10.43 -16.64 3.77
C ASP A 52 11.96 -16.51 3.70
N PRO A 53 12.68 -16.46 4.82
CA PRO A 53 14.15 -16.27 4.81
C PRO A 53 14.90 -17.38 4.10
N ASP A 54 14.29 -18.53 3.97
CA ASP A 54 14.92 -19.70 3.34
C ASP A 54 14.53 -19.89 1.88
N HIS A 55 13.69 -19.02 1.34
CA HIS A 55 13.19 -19.07 -0.04
C HIS A 55 12.58 -20.43 -0.44
N LEU A 56 12.02 -21.13 0.54
CA LEU A 56 11.42 -22.44 0.31
C LEU A 56 10.12 -22.37 -0.49
N PHE A 57 9.42 -21.23 -0.39
CA PHE A 57 8.14 -21.04 -1.06
C PHE A 57 8.09 -19.67 -1.76
N PRO A 58 8.94 -19.48 -2.79
CA PRO A 58 9.03 -18.16 -3.46
C PRO A 58 7.73 -17.73 -4.13
N HIS A 59 6.86 -18.67 -4.50
CA HIS A 59 5.56 -18.38 -5.11
C HIS A 59 4.53 -17.86 -4.10
N LEU A 60 4.75 -18.05 -2.80
CA LEU A 60 3.89 -17.51 -1.76
C LEU A 60 4.29 -16.10 -1.33
N GLU A 61 5.55 -15.75 -1.52
CA GLU A 61 6.10 -14.45 -1.11
C GLU A 61 5.44 -13.28 -1.81
N SER A 62 5.08 -13.45 -3.09
CA SER A 62 4.56 -12.37 -3.89
C SER A 62 3.09 -12.01 -3.61
N LYS A 63 2.35 -12.88 -2.92
CA LYS A 63 0.92 -12.68 -2.70
C LYS A 63 0.55 -11.99 -1.39
N TYR A 64 1.37 -12.13 -0.37
CA TYR A 64 0.99 -11.76 0.99
C TYR A 64 2.08 -11.00 1.75
N SER A 65 2.78 -10.10 1.06
CA SER A 65 3.67 -9.16 1.77
C SER A 65 2.84 -8.07 2.43
N PRO A 66 3.38 -7.36 3.44
CA PRO A 66 2.69 -6.21 4.02
C PRO A 66 2.30 -5.16 2.99
N VAL A 67 3.16 -4.89 2.01
CA VAL A 67 2.87 -3.95 0.93
C VAL A 67 1.70 -4.44 0.08
N SER A 68 1.69 -5.72 -0.30
CA SER A 68 0.59 -6.30 -1.08
C SER A 68 -0.74 -6.24 -0.32
N PHE A 69 -0.70 -6.47 1.00
CA PHE A 69 -1.90 -6.37 1.83
C PHE A 69 -2.44 -4.94 1.83
N ILE A 70 -1.59 -3.95 2.05
CA ILE A 70 -2.00 -2.54 2.06
C ILE A 70 -2.49 -2.12 0.68
N GLU A 71 -1.81 -2.53 -0.38
CA GLU A 71 -2.24 -2.25 -1.75
C GLU A 71 -3.63 -2.81 -2.03
N GLY A 72 -3.87 -4.06 -1.64
CA GLY A 72 -5.18 -4.70 -1.77
C GLY A 72 -6.27 -3.97 -0.98
N ALA A 73 -5.95 -3.55 0.24
CA ALA A 73 -6.88 -2.78 1.07
C ALA A 73 -7.22 -1.43 0.43
N LEU A 74 -6.23 -0.72 -0.09
CA LEU A 74 -6.44 0.57 -0.76
C LEU A 74 -7.33 0.42 -1.99
N LYS A 75 -7.07 -0.58 -2.82
CA LYS A 75 -7.89 -0.88 -3.99
C LYS A 75 -9.33 -1.20 -3.59
N TYR A 76 -9.50 -2.01 -2.57
CA TYR A 76 -10.82 -2.39 -2.07
C TYR A 76 -11.60 -1.16 -1.59
N TYR A 77 -10.99 -0.31 -0.76
CA TYR A 77 -11.66 0.87 -0.22
C TYR A 77 -11.94 1.92 -1.29
N ALA A 78 -11.09 2.04 -2.30
CA ALA A 78 -11.33 2.94 -3.42
C ALA A 78 -12.52 2.47 -4.27
N MET A 79 -12.61 1.17 -4.52
CA MET A 79 -13.69 0.59 -5.34
C MET A 79 -15.04 0.60 -4.64
N ASN A 80 -15.05 0.32 -3.34
CA ASN A 80 -16.30 0.16 -2.57
C ASN A 80 -16.67 1.38 -1.76
N ASN A 81 -15.99 2.50 -1.98
CA ASN A 81 -16.21 3.74 -1.25
C ASN A 81 -16.10 3.56 0.27
N GLY A 82 -15.25 2.61 0.70
CA GLY A 82 -14.98 2.36 2.11
C GLY A 82 -14.23 3.52 2.77
N ILE A 83 -13.44 4.25 2.00
CA ILE A 83 -12.87 5.54 2.38
C ILE A 83 -13.43 6.56 1.37
N PRO A 84 -14.44 7.33 1.74
CA PRO A 84 -15.04 8.30 0.82
C PRO A 84 -14.02 9.33 0.34
N GLY A 85 -14.01 9.58 -0.96
CA GLY A 85 -13.07 10.53 -1.57
C GLY A 85 -11.71 9.96 -1.91
N LEU A 86 -11.47 8.67 -1.65
CA LEU A 86 -10.21 8.04 -2.02
C LEU A 86 -10.17 7.81 -3.53
N GLU A 87 -9.25 8.52 -4.20
CA GLU A 87 -9.04 8.45 -5.64
C GLU A 87 -7.90 7.48 -5.94
N GLN A 88 -8.13 6.59 -6.91
CA GLN A 88 -7.11 5.66 -7.38
C GLN A 88 -6.75 6.01 -8.82
N ARG A 89 -5.45 6.05 -9.11
CA ARG A 89 -4.95 6.35 -10.45
C ARG A 89 -3.79 5.42 -10.79
N GLU A 90 -3.76 4.95 -12.02
CA GLU A 90 -2.63 4.22 -12.54
C GLU A 90 -1.72 5.15 -13.33
N ILE A 91 -0.43 5.10 -13.01
CA ILE A 91 0.60 5.86 -13.71
C ILE A 91 1.49 4.90 -14.47
N ASN A 92 1.60 5.09 -15.78
CA ASN A 92 2.56 4.35 -16.58
C ASN A 92 3.90 5.08 -16.53
N ILE A 93 4.87 4.47 -15.84
CA ILE A 93 6.22 5.03 -15.82
C ILE A 93 6.96 4.46 -17.03
N THR A 94 7.09 5.26 -18.08
CA THR A 94 8.06 5.02 -19.13
C THR A 94 9.36 5.65 -18.70
N ASN A 95 10.25 4.85 -18.14
CA ASN A 95 11.59 5.32 -17.86
C ASN A 95 12.48 4.96 -19.05
N ILE A 96 13.08 5.98 -19.66
CA ILE A 96 13.93 5.86 -20.85
C ILE A 96 15.17 4.98 -20.56
N ASP A 97 15.58 4.89 -19.29
CA ASP A 97 16.75 4.11 -18.89
C ASP A 97 16.48 2.61 -18.72
N TYR A 98 15.23 2.19 -18.82
CA TYR A 98 14.87 0.78 -18.75
C TYR A 98 14.64 0.23 -20.15
N PRO A 99 15.04 -1.03 -20.40
CA PRO A 99 14.72 -1.66 -21.68
C PRO A 99 13.20 -1.61 -21.88
N ALA A 100 12.78 -1.31 -23.10
CA ALA A 100 11.38 -1.05 -23.49
C ALA A 100 10.39 -2.18 -23.12
N LYS A 101 10.86 -3.26 -22.52
CA LYS A 101 10.07 -4.42 -22.13
C LYS A 101 9.44 -4.31 -20.75
N THR A 102 9.85 -3.35 -19.92
CA THR A 102 9.32 -3.19 -18.55
C THR A 102 8.41 -1.97 -18.48
N ARG A 103 7.18 -2.15 -18.93
CA ARG A 103 6.11 -1.23 -18.57
C ARG A 103 5.68 -1.57 -17.15
N GLN A 104 6.16 -0.83 -16.17
CA GLN A 104 5.65 -0.94 -14.81
C GLN A 104 4.55 0.09 -14.62
N GLY A 105 3.31 -0.39 -14.57
CA GLY A 105 2.21 0.41 -14.08
C GLY A 105 2.33 0.56 -12.57
N MET A 106 2.26 1.79 -12.09
CA MET A 106 2.23 2.09 -10.66
C MET A 106 0.87 2.63 -10.30
N THR A 107 0.24 2.05 -9.29
CA THR A 107 -1.03 2.56 -8.77
C THR A 107 -0.74 3.51 -7.61
N VAL A 108 -1.42 4.65 -7.61
CA VAL A 108 -1.30 5.67 -6.57
C VAL A 108 -2.67 6.05 -6.07
N TRP A 109 -2.75 6.57 -4.86
CA TRP A 109 -4.00 6.96 -4.20
C TRP A 109 -3.87 8.34 -3.59
N ARG A 110 -4.98 9.06 -3.61
CA ARG A 110 -5.08 10.40 -3.00
C ARG A 110 -6.43 10.54 -2.33
N LEU A 111 -6.45 11.12 -1.14
CA LEU A 111 -7.68 11.52 -0.48
C LEU A 111 -7.97 12.96 -0.84
N GLY A 112 -9.04 13.14 -1.61
CA GLY A 112 -9.46 14.46 -2.06
C GLY A 112 -10.58 15.06 -1.25
#